data_50f067b9929adf9dcc10c56284400e92
#
_entry.id   50f067b9929adf9dcc10c56284400e92
#
_cell.length_a   1.000
_cell.length_b   1.000
_cell.length_c   1.000
_cell.angle_alpha   90.00
_cell.angle_beta   90.00
_cell.angle_gamma   90.00
#
_symmetry.space_group_name_H-M   'P 1'
#
loop_
_entity.id
_entity.type
_entity.pdbx_description
1 polymer ?
#
loop_
_entity_poly.entity_id
_entity_poly.type
_entity_poly.pdbx_seq_one_letter_code
_entity_poly.pdbx_strand_id
1 'polypeptide(L)'
;MKLRTVAAAMLALALSAGAAAAQPAKSLRDQIVGTWNFVVAEVTAPDGKKSYPFGETPKGILIFTPDGRFAQIHVAGDVPKIASNNRLTGTPEEYAAIMRRSLSVFGTYAVDEEKKTVTYNIVSATFPNWEGEAQTRTIDKLTEDEFVNTNAGIAGGRGSASNFYKRVK
;
A
#
# COMPACT_ATOMS: atom_id res chain seq x y z
N MET A 1 -6.95 87.67 -15.75
CA MET A 1 -5.94 86.72 -15.34
C MET A 1 -6.66 85.55 -14.67
N LYS A 2 -6.83 84.41 -15.38
CA LYS A 2 -7.63 83.27 -14.90
C LYS A 2 -6.67 82.14 -14.57
N LEU A 3 -6.57 81.80 -13.27
CA LEU A 3 -5.83 80.61 -12.79
C LEU A 3 -6.62 79.34 -13.08
N ARG A 4 -6.06 78.39 -13.79
CA ARG A 4 -6.60 77.04 -13.99
C ARG A 4 -5.97 76.08 -12.99
N THR A 5 -6.77 75.59 -12.10
CA THR A 5 -6.42 74.52 -11.16
C THR A 5 -6.50 73.17 -11.87
N VAL A 6 -5.35 72.44 -11.91
CA VAL A 6 -5.32 71.06 -12.45
C VAL A 6 -5.43 70.13 -11.25
N ALA A 7 -6.54 69.36 -11.20
CA ALA A 7 -6.74 68.32 -10.21
C ALA A 7 -6.05 67.02 -10.71
N ALA A 8 -5.07 66.56 -9.98
CA ALA A 8 -4.42 65.25 -10.23
C ALA A 8 -5.22 64.15 -9.51
N ALA A 9 -5.84 63.27 -10.28
CA ALA A 9 -6.50 62.08 -9.76
C ALA A 9 -5.46 60.94 -9.60
N MET A 10 -5.10 60.57 -8.37
CA MET A 10 -4.29 59.40 -8.08
C MET A 10 -5.20 58.15 -8.07
N LEU A 11 -4.99 57.26 -9.06
CA LEU A 11 -5.64 55.96 -9.13
C LEU A 11 -4.85 54.97 -8.27
N ALA A 12 -5.36 54.64 -7.09
CA ALA A 12 -4.78 53.62 -6.22
C ALA A 12 -5.17 52.24 -6.75
N LEU A 13 -4.20 51.50 -7.34
CA LEU A 13 -4.31 50.13 -7.74
C LEU A 13 -4.19 49.23 -6.49
N ALA A 14 -5.27 48.73 -5.94
CA ALA A 14 -5.27 47.77 -4.86
C ALA A 14 -4.90 46.38 -5.46
N LEU A 15 -3.64 45.92 -5.23
CA LEU A 15 -3.25 44.55 -5.46
C LEU A 15 -3.93 43.65 -4.41
N SER A 16 -5.00 43.02 -4.75
CA SER A 16 -5.58 41.91 -3.97
C SER A 16 -4.69 40.67 -4.20
N ALA A 17 -3.69 40.46 -3.32
CA ALA A 17 -3.00 39.19 -3.22
C ALA A 17 -4.00 38.12 -2.71
N GLY A 18 -4.58 37.38 -3.63
CA GLY A 18 -5.39 36.20 -3.28
C GLY A 18 -4.50 35.18 -2.59
N ALA A 19 -4.65 35.04 -1.27
CA ALA A 19 -4.05 33.91 -0.55
C ALA A 19 -4.65 32.62 -1.12
N ALA A 20 -3.88 31.90 -1.92
CA ALA A 20 -4.22 30.54 -2.31
C ALA A 20 -4.31 29.70 -1.02
N ALA A 21 -5.52 29.38 -0.58
CA ALA A 21 -5.75 28.51 0.55
C ALA A 21 -5.12 27.16 0.19
N ALA A 22 -4.05 26.78 0.88
CA ALA A 22 -3.43 25.47 0.73
C ALA A 22 -4.51 24.41 1.03
N GLN A 23 -4.78 23.52 0.09
CA GLN A 23 -5.69 22.41 0.33
C GLN A 23 -5.14 21.59 1.51
N PRO A 24 -5.97 21.21 2.48
CA PRO A 24 -5.54 20.38 3.59
C PRO A 24 -4.89 19.11 3.05
N ALA A 25 -3.76 18.73 3.62
CA ALA A 25 -3.07 17.50 3.24
C ALA A 25 -4.04 16.32 3.41
N LYS A 26 -4.11 15.43 2.39
CA LYS A 26 -4.94 14.23 2.46
C LYS A 26 -4.49 13.37 3.65
N SER A 27 -5.45 12.81 4.38
CA SER A 27 -5.17 11.83 5.45
C SER A 27 -4.44 10.59 4.89
N LEU A 28 -3.72 9.84 5.72
CA LEU A 28 -3.11 8.57 5.30
C LEU A 28 -4.18 7.60 4.81
N ARG A 29 -5.36 7.61 5.46
CA ARG A 29 -6.51 6.82 5.03
C ARG A 29 -6.93 7.16 3.60
N ASP A 30 -7.03 8.43 3.25
CA ASP A 30 -7.42 8.85 1.90
C ASP A 30 -6.32 8.57 0.88
N GLN A 31 -5.07 8.71 1.30
CA GLN A 31 -3.92 8.45 0.44
C GLN A 31 -3.74 6.97 0.13
N ILE A 32 -4.04 6.05 1.06
CA ILE A 32 -3.86 4.61 0.85
C ILE A 32 -4.91 4.03 -0.10
N VAL A 33 -6.09 4.64 -0.20
CA VAL A 33 -7.18 4.18 -1.08
C VAL A 33 -6.73 4.10 -2.53
N GLY A 34 -7.07 3.01 -3.19
CA GLY A 34 -6.75 2.74 -4.58
C GLY A 34 -6.14 1.37 -4.82
N THR A 35 -5.57 1.22 -5.99
CA THR A 35 -4.97 -0.03 -6.45
C THR A 35 -3.45 0.11 -6.53
N TRP A 36 -2.75 -0.90 -6.00
CA TRP A 36 -1.32 -0.91 -5.86
C TRP A 36 -0.74 -2.20 -6.45
N ASN A 37 0.16 -2.07 -7.43
CA ASN A 37 0.93 -3.19 -7.95
C ASN A 37 1.96 -3.63 -6.92
N PHE A 38 2.02 -4.91 -6.64
CA PHE A 38 3.03 -5.51 -5.79
C PHE A 38 4.39 -5.54 -6.52
N VAL A 39 5.42 -4.99 -5.88
CA VAL A 39 6.77 -4.92 -6.44
C VAL A 39 7.65 -6.03 -5.89
N VAL A 40 7.71 -6.16 -4.55
CA VAL A 40 8.50 -7.19 -3.88
C VAL A 40 8.10 -7.25 -2.39
N ALA A 41 8.29 -8.44 -1.78
CA ALA A 41 8.32 -8.58 -0.33
C ALA A 41 9.75 -8.95 0.09
N GLU A 42 10.29 -8.22 1.05
CA GLU A 42 11.58 -8.48 1.66
C GLU A 42 11.37 -8.95 3.10
N VAL A 43 11.91 -10.09 3.43
CA VAL A 43 11.96 -10.61 4.80
C VAL A 43 13.37 -10.43 5.32
N THR A 44 13.48 -9.74 6.46
CA THR A 44 14.75 -9.59 7.20
C THR A 44 14.72 -10.50 8.43
N ALA A 45 15.62 -11.46 8.47
CA ALA A 45 15.79 -12.36 9.60
C ALA A 45 16.50 -11.66 10.78
N PRO A 46 16.49 -12.25 11.99
CA PRO A 46 17.13 -11.65 13.18
C PRO A 46 18.62 -11.38 13.04
N ASP A 47 19.31 -12.14 12.19
CA ASP A 47 20.72 -11.98 11.86
C ASP A 47 20.98 -10.93 10.76
N GLY A 48 19.93 -10.24 10.31
CA GLY A 48 19.99 -9.24 9.24
C GLY A 48 19.95 -9.82 7.83
N LYS A 49 19.91 -11.14 7.67
CA LYS A 49 19.85 -11.79 6.35
C LYS A 49 18.51 -11.49 5.68
N LYS A 50 18.58 -11.05 4.43
CA LYS A 50 17.40 -10.77 3.61
C LYS A 50 17.03 -11.97 2.74
N SER A 51 15.72 -12.16 2.55
CA SER A 51 15.14 -13.14 1.63
C SER A 51 13.89 -12.59 0.96
N TYR A 52 13.54 -13.15 -0.19
CA TYR A 52 12.43 -12.72 -1.02
C TYR A 52 11.48 -13.89 -1.24
N PRO A 53 10.46 -14.07 -0.39
CA PRO A 53 9.59 -15.27 -0.41
C PRO A 53 8.84 -15.45 -1.72
N PHE A 54 8.57 -14.35 -2.44
CA PHE A 54 7.92 -14.37 -3.75
C PHE A 54 8.89 -14.14 -4.93
N GLY A 55 10.21 -14.20 -4.67
CA GLY A 55 11.24 -13.87 -5.66
C GLY A 55 11.39 -12.36 -5.88
N GLU A 56 12.29 -11.98 -6.78
CA GLU A 56 12.62 -10.60 -7.08
C GLU A 56 11.65 -9.93 -8.07
N THR A 57 10.91 -10.73 -8.84
CA THR A 57 9.94 -10.27 -9.85
C THR A 57 8.57 -10.91 -9.65
N PRO A 58 7.92 -10.73 -8.50
CA PRO A 58 6.62 -11.31 -8.23
C PRO A 58 5.53 -10.60 -9.04
N LYS A 59 4.34 -11.18 -9.03
CA LYS A 59 3.11 -10.57 -9.53
C LYS A 59 2.14 -10.42 -8.36
N GLY A 60 1.36 -9.36 -8.38
CA GLY A 60 0.37 -9.20 -7.32
C GLY A 60 -0.25 -7.82 -7.32
N ILE A 61 -1.24 -7.70 -6.46
CA ILE A 61 -2.03 -6.49 -6.32
C ILE A 61 -2.47 -6.33 -4.86
N LEU A 62 -2.58 -5.09 -4.44
CA LEU A 62 -3.23 -4.71 -3.19
C LEU A 62 -4.24 -3.62 -3.50
N ILE A 63 -5.47 -3.81 -3.06
CA ILE A 63 -6.57 -2.88 -3.28
C ILE A 63 -7.08 -2.43 -1.92
N PHE A 64 -7.24 -1.12 -1.75
CA PHE A 64 -7.95 -0.51 -0.64
C PHE A 64 -9.15 0.25 -1.18
N THR A 65 -10.33 -0.04 -0.65
CA THR A 65 -11.56 0.64 -1.04
C THR A 65 -11.93 1.74 -0.03
N PRO A 66 -12.64 2.79 -0.44
CA PRO A 66 -13.03 3.88 0.47
C PRO A 66 -13.92 3.43 1.64
N ASP A 67 -14.69 2.36 1.45
CA ASP A 67 -15.56 1.75 2.47
C ASP A 67 -14.81 0.89 3.49
N GLY A 68 -13.46 0.86 3.44
CA GLY A 68 -12.62 0.21 4.44
C GLY A 68 -12.37 -1.27 4.20
N ARG A 69 -12.45 -1.75 2.96
CA ARG A 69 -12.11 -3.13 2.58
C ARG A 69 -10.77 -3.19 1.89
N PHE A 70 -10.11 -4.33 2.00
CA PHE A 70 -8.89 -4.61 1.24
C PHE A 70 -8.91 -6.00 0.63
N ALA A 71 -8.15 -6.16 -0.45
CA ALA A 71 -7.78 -7.44 -1.03
C ALA A 71 -6.32 -7.41 -1.45
N GLN A 72 -5.55 -8.42 -1.07
CA GLN A 72 -4.13 -8.56 -1.37
C GLN A 72 -3.88 -9.90 -2.01
N ILE A 73 -3.15 -9.90 -3.13
CA ILE A 73 -2.71 -11.09 -3.84
C ILE A 73 -1.21 -10.95 -4.12
N HIS A 74 -0.42 -11.91 -3.67
CA HIS A 74 1.00 -12.02 -3.95
C HIS A 74 1.27 -13.39 -4.57
N VAL A 75 1.95 -13.41 -5.71
CA VAL A 75 2.32 -14.63 -6.43
C VAL A 75 3.76 -14.48 -6.92
N ALA A 76 4.59 -15.47 -6.67
CA ALA A 76 5.93 -15.47 -7.21
C ALA A 76 5.93 -15.51 -8.74
N GLY A 77 6.90 -14.85 -9.35
CA GLY A 77 6.98 -14.77 -10.81
C GLY A 77 7.20 -16.11 -11.50
N ASP A 78 7.76 -17.09 -10.78
CA ASP A 78 8.19 -18.42 -11.24
C ASP A 78 7.35 -19.57 -10.65
N VAL A 79 6.10 -19.32 -10.25
CA VAL A 79 5.19 -20.39 -9.83
C VAL A 79 5.01 -21.40 -10.96
N PRO A 80 5.27 -22.70 -10.71
CA PRO A 80 5.15 -23.72 -11.75
C PRO A 80 3.71 -23.89 -12.20
N LYS A 81 3.54 -24.24 -13.47
CA LYS A 81 2.24 -24.66 -13.98
C LYS A 81 1.97 -26.12 -13.58
N ILE A 82 0.70 -26.43 -13.33
CA ILE A 82 0.26 -27.80 -13.16
C ILE A 82 0.35 -28.52 -14.52
N ALA A 83 1.12 -29.61 -14.58
CA ALA A 83 1.44 -30.32 -15.82
C ALA A 83 0.18 -30.84 -16.55
N SER A 84 -0.82 -31.27 -15.79
CA SER A 84 -2.12 -31.74 -16.33
C SER A 84 -2.99 -30.62 -16.89
N ASN A 85 -2.61 -29.34 -16.70
CA ASN A 85 -3.44 -28.17 -17.01
C ASN A 85 -4.86 -28.22 -16.36
N ASN A 86 -5.00 -28.98 -15.29
CA ASN A 86 -6.23 -29.12 -14.53
C ASN A 86 -5.92 -28.92 -13.04
N ARG A 87 -6.50 -27.88 -12.43
CA ARG A 87 -6.23 -27.52 -11.04
C ARG A 87 -6.63 -28.58 -10.00
N LEU A 88 -7.43 -29.56 -10.40
CA LEU A 88 -7.89 -30.64 -9.52
C LEU A 88 -7.05 -31.92 -9.62
N THR A 89 -6.13 -32.00 -10.58
CA THR A 89 -5.32 -33.20 -10.86
C THR A 89 -3.81 -32.93 -10.86
N GLY A 90 -3.39 -31.87 -10.14
CA GLY A 90 -1.98 -31.62 -9.88
C GLY A 90 -1.40 -32.65 -8.91
N THR A 91 -0.09 -32.81 -8.90
CA THR A 91 0.60 -33.61 -7.90
C THR A 91 0.68 -32.89 -6.54
N PRO A 92 0.88 -33.61 -5.44
CA PRO A 92 1.10 -32.99 -4.13
C PRO A 92 2.24 -31.95 -4.13
N GLU A 93 3.31 -32.21 -4.88
CA GLU A 93 4.47 -31.33 -5.01
C GLU A 93 4.12 -30.05 -5.75
N GLU A 94 3.33 -30.14 -6.83
CA GLU A 94 2.83 -28.97 -7.57
C GLU A 94 1.96 -28.08 -6.69
N TYR A 95 1.03 -28.67 -5.94
CA TYR A 95 0.18 -27.93 -5.01
C TYR A 95 1.00 -27.27 -3.89
N ALA A 96 1.95 -28.01 -3.31
CA ALA A 96 2.84 -27.48 -2.29
C ALA A 96 3.69 -26.33 -2.81
N ALA A 97 4.20 -26.42 -4.04
CA ALA A 97 4.98 -25.35 -4.67
C ALA A 97 4.11 -24.10 -4.89
N ILE A 98 2.88 -24.24 -5.38
CA ILE A 98 1.94 -23.12 -5.56
C ILE A 98 1.62 -22.48 -4.21
N MET A 99 1.27 -23.28 -3.19
CA MET A 99 0.89 -22.78 -1.87
C MET A 99 2.02 -21.99 -1.18
N ARG A 100 3.26 -22.46 -1.29
CA ARG A 100 4.41 -21.76 -0.69
C ARG A 100 4.76 -20.45 -1.38
N ARG A 101 4.33 -20.26 -2.62
CA ARG A 101 4.73 -19.17 -3.48
C ARG A 101 3.58 -18.25 -3.88
N SER A 102 2.43 -18.42 -3.24
CA SER A 102 1.28 -17.54 -3.44
C SER A 102 0.55 -17.29 -2.13
N LEU A 103 -0.02 -16.10 -2.01
CA LEU A 103 -0.81 -15.68 -0.88
C LEU A 103 -1.94 -14.78 -1.36
N SER A 104 -3.16 -15.10 -0.98
CA SER A 104 -4.32 -14.22 -1.15
C SER A 104 -4.98 -14.01 0.20
N VAL A 105 -5.35 -12.77 0.49
CA VAL A 105 -5.99 -12.38 1.73
C VAL A 105 -6.92 -11.20 1.49
N PHE A 106 -8.06 -11.19 2.17
CA PHE A 106 -8.97 -10.05 2.13
C PHE A 106 -9.67 -9.84 3.48
N GLY A 107 -10.21 -8.64 3.65
CA GLY A 107 -10.92 -8.27 4.86
C GLY A 107 -11.23 -6.78 4.90
N THR A 108 -11.21 -6.23 6.11
CA THR A 108 -11.34 -4.79 6.35
C THR A 108 -10.03 -4.20 6.86
N TYR A 109 -9.87 -2.89 6.70
CA TYR A 109 -8.69 -2.21 7.21
C TYR A 109 -9.04 -0.96 8.01
N ALA A 110 -8.16 -0.59 8.91
CA ALA A 110 -8.19 0.69 9.63
C ALA A 110 -6.80 1.34 9.58
N VAL A 111 -6.76 2.67 9.50
CA VAL A 111 -5.53 3.46 9.53
C VAL A 111 -5.48 4.25 10.83
N ASP A 112 -4.37 4.17 11.54
CA ASP A 112 -4.04 5.02 12.67
C ASP A 112 -3.08 6.11 12.17
N GLU A 113 -3.59 7.34 12.09
CA GLU A 113 -2.85 8.51 11.56
C GLU A 113 -1.68 8.90 12.46
N GLU A 114 -1.84 8.79 13.79
CA GLU A 114 -0.82 9.19 14.76
C GLU A 114 0.34 8.20 14.78
N LYS A 115 0.02 6.89 14.82
CA LYS A 115 1.01 5.81 14.82
C LYS A 115 1.56 5.51 13.43
N LYS A 116 0.94 6.06 12.39
CA LYS A 116 1.25 5.75 10.99
C LYS A 116 1.21 4.25 10.72
N THR A 117 0.12 3.60 11.12
CA THR A 117 -0.06 2.17 10.91
C THR A 117 -1.34 1.86 10.14
N VAL A 118 -1.34 0.74 9.45
CA VAL A 118 -2.54 0.12 8.88
C VAL A 118 -2.75 -1.24 9.53
N THR A 119 -3.97 -1.47 10.03
CA THR A 119 -4.39 -2.74 10.60
C THR A 119 -5.29 -3.45 9.61
N TYR A 120 -4.94 -4.68 9.26
CA TYR A 120 -5.70 -5.58 8.41
C TYR A 120 -6.49 -6.54 9.29
N ASN A 121 -7.82 -6.44 9.32
CA ASN A 121 -8.70 -7.40 9.97
C ASN A 121 -9.09 -8.46 8.93
N ILE A 122 -8.54 -9.64 9.05
CA ILE A 122 -8.58 -10.67 8.02
C ILE A 122 -9.90 -11.44 8.12
N VAL A 123 -10.67 -11.42 7.04
CA VAL A 123 -11.89 -12.22 6.90
C VAL A 123 -11.56 -13.62 6.40
N SER A 124 -10.70 -13.73 5.37
CA SER A 124 -10.21 -15.02 4.89
C SER A 124 -8.88 -14.87 4.15
N ALA A 125 -8.13 -15.96 4.10
CA ALA A 125 -6.84 -16.06 3.43
C ALA A 125 -6.60 -17.45 2.86
N THR A 126 -5.71 -17.57 1.88
CA THR A 126 -5.20 -18.89 1.42
C THR A 126 -4.37 -19.59 2.49
N PHE A 127 -3.91 -18.87 3.51
CA PHE A 127 -3.39 -19.44 4.75
C PHE A 127 -4.47 -19.32 5.84
N PRO A 128 -5.30 -20.34 6.08
CA PRO A 128 -6.49 -20.25 6.91
C PRO A 128 -6.26 -19.85 8.37
N ASN A 129 -5.04 -20.07 8.89
CA ASN A 129 -4.67 -19.70 10.24
C ASN A 129 -4.72 -18.18 10.51
N TRP A 130 -4.86 -17.36 9.48
CA TRP A 130 -5.02 -15.92 9.63
C TRP A 130 -6.48 -15.46 9.72
N GLU A 131 -7.44 -16.33 9.50
CA GLU A 131 -8.86 -15.97 9.59
C GLU A 131 -9.21 -15.49 10.99
N GLY A 132 -9.86 -14.33 11.08
CA GLY A 132 -10.20 -13.68 12.35
C GLY A 132 -9.04 -12.91 13.00
N GLU A 133 -7.83 -12.98 12.47
CA GLU A 133 -6.68 -12.28 13.00
C GLU A 133 -6.63 -10.81 12.55
N ALA A 134 -6.01 -9.97 13.38
CA ALA A 134 -5.69 -8.59 13.05
C ALA A 134 -4.17 -8.44 12.91
N GLN A 135 -3.72 -7.96 11.76
CA GLN A 135 -2.30 -7.72 11.49
C GLN A 135 -2.03 -6.24 11.32
N THR A 136 -1.26 -5.65 12.21
CA THR A 136 -0.86 -4.24 12.13
C THR A 136 0.51 -4.13 11.46
N ARG A 137 0.62 -3.18 10.53
CA ARG A 137 1.85 -2.87 9.80
C ARG A 137 2.15 -1.38 9.89
N THR A 138 3.42 -1.04 10.06
CA THR A 138 3.87 0.35 9.95
C THR A 138 3.80 0.82 8.51
N ILE A 139 3.34 2.03 8.29
CA ILE A 139 3.40 2.72 6.99
C ILE A 139 4.76 3.43 6.94
N ASP A 140 5.75 2.80 6.30
CA ASP A 140 7.11 3.35 6.22
C ASP A 140 7.21 4.45 5.15
N LYS A 141 6.44 4.30 4.08
CA LYS A 141 6.33 5.27 2.99
C LYS A 141 4.93 5.23 2.39
N LEU A 142 4.35 6.40 2.21
CA LEU A 142 3.11 6.57 1.47
C LEU A 142 3.19 7.88 0.69
N THR A 143 3.22 7.77 -0.62
CA THR A 143 3.22 8.90 -1.55
C THR A 143 2.14 8.68 -2.61
N GLU A 144 2.05 9.60 -3.57
CA GLU A 144 1.14 9.42 -4.70
C GLU A 144 1.42 8.14 -5.49
N ASP A 145 2.69 7.75 -5.64
CA ASP A 145 3.12 6.64 -6.50
C ASP A 145 3.61 5.40 -5.74
N GLU A 146 4.00 5.52 -4.47
CA GLU A 146 4.66 4.45 -3.72
C GLU A 146 4.03 4.22 -2.35
N PHE A 147 3.88 2.95 -1.99
CA PHE A 147 3.46 2.51 -0.68
C PHE A 147 4.41 1.42 -0.18
N VAL A 148 4.96 1.61 1.01
CA VAL A 148 5.79 0.63 1.71
C VAL A 148 5.22 0.42 3.10
N ASN A 149 5.02 -0.84 3.46
CA ASN A 149 4.60 -1.20 4.82
C ASN A 149 5.43 -2.35 5.37
N THR A 150 5.64 -2.34 6.68
CA THR A 150 6.40 -3.37 7.38
C THR A 150 5.58 -4.02 8.48
N ASN A 151 5.58 -5.34 8.48
CA ASN A 151 5.14 -6.15 9.61
C ASN A 151 6.37 -6.49 10.46
N ALA A 152 6.47 -5.88 11.64
CA ALA A 152 7.45 -6.24 12.64
C ALA A 152 6.90 -7.43 13.45
N GLY A 153 7.73 -8.44 13.70
CA GLY A 153 7.32 -9.54 14.56
C GLY A 153 6.90 -10.81 13.84
N ILE A 154 7.24 -10.97 12.58
CA ILE A 154 7.18 -12.27 11.93
C ILE A 154 8.13 -13.27 12.60
N ALA A 155 7.94 -14.57 12.39
CA ALA A 155 8.76 -15.63 12.97
C ALA A 155 8.92 -15.55 14.50
N GLY A 156 7.82 -15.30 15.21
CA GLY A 156 7.83 -15.21 16.68
C GLY A 156 8.46 -13.93 17.22
N GLY A 157 8.34 -12.82 16.50
CA GLY A 157 8.78 -11.49 16.96
C GLY A 157 10.24 -11.15 16.66
N ARG A 158 10.94 -12.00 15.91
CA ARG A 158 12.39 -11.86 15.70
C ARG A 158 12.80 -11.39 14.30
N GLY A 159 11.86 -11.18 13.40
CA GLY A 159 12.12 -10.72 12.04
C GLY A 159 11.11 -9.69 11.59
N SER A 160 11.29 -9.13 10.40
CA SER A 160 10.35 -8.20 9.77
C SER A 160 10.08 -8.58 8.32
N ALA A 161 8.90 -8.22 7.83
CA ALA A 161 8.54 -8.35 6.43
C ALA A 161 8.08 -7.00 5.89
N SER A 162 8.82 -6.46 4.94
CA SER A 162 8.48 -5.20 4.25
C SER A 162 7.92 -5.51 2.87
N ASN A 163 6.80 -4.87 2.55
CA ASN A 163 6.14 -5.01 1.24
C ASN A 163 6.20 -3.67 0.51
N PHE A 164 6.60 -3.73 -0.73
CA PHE A 164 6.79 -2.58 -1.62
C PHE A 164 5.75 -2.61 -2.73
N TYR A 165 5.10 -1.47 -2.95
CA TYR A 165 4.05 -1.32 -3.94
C TYR A 165 4.22 -0.05 -4.74
N LYS A 166 3.70 -0.07 -5.99
CA LYS A 166 3.53 1.12 -6.84
C LYS A 166 2.07 1.30 -7.21
N ARG A 167 1.60 2.54 -7.18
CA ARG A 167 0.21 2.85 -7.55
C ARG A 167 -0.07 2.49 -9.01
N VAL A 168 -1.24 1.89 -9.24
CA VAL A 168 -1.78 1.71 -10.59
C VAL A 168 -2.33 3.05 -11.05
N LYS A 169 -1.87 3.53 -12.20
CA LYS A 169 -2.38 4.74 -12.88
C LYS A 169 -3.47 4.42 -13.87
#